data_b660ed45a4b5f7496a171e4b5e7c205b
#
_entry.id   b660ed45a4b5f7496a171e4b5e7c205b
#
_cell.length_a   1.000
_cell.length_b   1.000
_cell.length_c   1.000
_cell.angle_alpha   90.00
_cell.angle_beta   90.00
_cell.angle_gamma   90.00
#
_symmetry.space_group_name_H-M   'P 1'
#
loop_
_entity.id
_entity.type
_entity.pdbx_description
1 polymer ?
#
loop_
_entity_poly.entity_id
_entity_poly.type
_entity_poly.pdbx_seq_one_letter_code
_entity_poly.pdbx_strand_id
1 'polypeptide(L)'
;LCGCRGGSHHTLGQVYQINSLVKGPVRFALTTAGHIAGVVNPPVDPPKRSFWVGKGNAALEPDAWKENIKEKPGTWWQDWTNWLSKRCGKMVPPPKMGSSKYPPLADAPGTYVMEA
;
A
#
# COMPACT_ATOMS: atom_id res chain seq x y z
N LEU A 1 -0.83 3.85 -6.37
CA LEU A 1 -2.15 3.24 -6.17
C LEU A 1 -2.00 1.72 -6.08
N CYS A 2 -2.75 1.08 -5.20
CA CYS A 2 -2.73 -0.36 -4.99
C CYS A 2 -4.04 -0.99 -5.50
N GLY A 3 -3.93 -2.01 -6.34
CA GLY A 3 -5.03 -2.87 -6.74
C GLY A 3 -4.90 -4.25 -6.09
N CYS A 4 -6.00 -4.95 -5.91
CA CYS A 4 -6.02 -6.26 -5.28
C CYS A 4 -6.66 -7.30 -6.20
N ARG A 5 -6.10 -8.50 -6.22
CA ARG A 5 -6.73 -9.68 -6.81
C ARG A 5 -7.62 -10.32 -5.76
N GLY A 6 -8.88 -9.99 -5.76
CA GLY A 6 -9.85 -10.64 -4.90
C GLY A 6 -11.19 -10.76 -5.62
N GLY A 7 -11.54 -11.95 -6.01
CA GLY A 7 -12.90 -12.36 -6.30
C GLY A 7 -13.58 -11.91 -7.59
N SER A 8 -13.04 -10.97 -8.37
CA SER A 8 -13.51 -10.75 -9.74
C SER A 8 -12.53 -9.92 -10.56
N HIS A 9 -12.39 -10.22 -11.85
CA HIS A 9 -11.62 -9.46 -12.83
C HIS A 9 -12.00 -7.97 -12.89
N HIS A 10 -13.18 -7.60 -12.42
CA HIS A 10 -13.70 -6.23 -12.40
C HIS A 10 -12.87 -5.27 -11.53
N THR A 11 -12.31 -5.72 -10.43
CA THR A 11 -11.60 -4.83 -9.48
C THR A 11 -10.28 -4.33 -10.05
N LEU A 12 -9.50 -5.16 -10.74
CA LEU A 12 -8.25 -4.74 -11.36
C LEU A 12 -8.51 -3.71 -12.46
N GLY A 13 -9.44 -3.98 -13.37
CA GLY A 13 -9.80 -3.07 -14.46
C GLY A 13 -10.24 -1.70 -13.96
N GLN A 14 -11.12 -1.66 -12.95
CA GLN A 14 -11.61 -0.41 -12.37
C GLN A 14 -10.51 0.43 -11.75
N VAL A 15 -9.65 -0.19 -10.92
CA VAL A 15 -8.55 0.54 -10.26
C VAL A 15 -7.47 0.95 -11.24
N TYR A 16 -7.21 0.14 -12.27
CA TYR A 16 -6.19 0.43 -13.29
C TYR A 16 -6.56 1.63 -14.18
N GLN A 17 -7.84 1.98 -14.30
CA GLN A 17 -8.31 3.17 -15.03
C GLN A 17 -7.69 4.48 -14.53
N ILE A 18 -7.13 4.52 -13.31
CA ILE A 18 -6.39 5.68 -12.83
C ILE A 18 -5.31 6.16 -13.81
N ASN A 19 -4.73 5.22 -14.58
CA ASN A 19 -3.70 5.56 -15.57
C ASN A 19 -4.19 6.46 -16.71
N SER A 20 -5.49 6.42 -17.01
CA SER A 20 -6.13 7.28 -18.01
C SER A 20 -6.73 8.55 -17.40
N LEU A 21 -7.07 8.52 -16.11
CA LEU A 21 -7.74 9.63 -15.43
C LEU A 21 -6.79 10.71 -14.94
N VAL A 22 -5.53 10.38 -14.68
CA VAL A 22 -4.54 11.34 -14.17
C VAL A 22 -3.45 11.63 -15.20
N LYS A 23 -3.05 12.90 -15.30
CA LYS A 23 -1.97 13.35 -16.21
C LYS A 23 -0.57 13.09 -15.66
N GLY A 24 -0.44 12.84 -14.36
CA GLY A 24 0.85 12.61 -13.69
C GLY A 24 1.35 11.17 -13.81
N PRO A 25 2.62 10.92 -13.48
CA PRO A 25 3.17 9.58 -13.48
C PRO A 25 2.50 8.71 -12.42
N VAL A 26 1.94 7.58 -12.83
CA VAL A 26 1.35 6.58 -11.92
C VAL A 26 2.37 5.47 -11.68
N ARG A 27 2.61 5.15 -10.40
CA ARG A 27 3.22 3.91 -9.98
C ARG A 27 2.13 2.99 -9.46
N PHE A 28 1.92 1.88 -10.14
CA PHE A 28 0.84 0.95 -9.84
C PHE A 28 1.38 -0.28 -9.16
N ALA A 29 0.72 -0.73 -8.09
CA ALA A 29 1.02 -1.97 -7.39
C ALA A 29 -0.23 -2.85 -7.38
N LEU A 30 -0.09 -4.11 -7.79
CA LEU A 30 -1.11 -5.14 -7.74
C LEU A 30 -0.68 -6.20 -6.73
N THR A 31 -1.60 -6.71 -5.91
CA THR A 31 -1.32 -7.72 -4.88
C THR A 31 -2.16 -8.97 -5.09
N THR A 32 -1.69 -10.10 -4.58
CA THR A 32 -2.38 -11.40 -4.69
C THR A 32 -3.53 -11.59 -3.71
N ALA A 33 -3.75 -10.65 -2.78
CA ALA A 33 -4.78 -10.75 -1.76
C ALA A 33 -5.97 -9.82 -2.05
N GLY A 34 -7.07 -10.00 -1.31
CA GLY A 34 -8.25 -9.16 -1.38
C GLY A 34 -7.99 -7.71 -0.96
N HIS A 35 -8.99 -6.85 -1.12
CA HIS A 35 -8.88 -5.39 -1.00
C HIS A 35 -8.35 -4.89 0.36
N ILE A 36 -8.60 -5.60 1.47
CA ILE A 36 -8.03 -5.27 2.78
C ILE A 36 -6.63 -5.85 2.90
N ALA A 37 -6.52 -7.15 2.82
CA ALA A 37 -5.28 -7.89 3.09
C ALA A 37 -4.20 -7.70 2.02
N GLY A 38 -4.54 -7.20 0.85
CA GLY A 38 -3.58 -6.79 -0.17
C GLY A 38 -2.97 -5.43 0.14
N VAL A 39 -3.74 -4.50 0.69
CA VAL A 39 -3.29 -3.16 1.07
C VAL A 39 -2.56 -3.22 2.42
N VAL A 40 -3.21 -3.79 3.44
CA VAL A 40 -2.62 -4.02 4.77
C VAL A 40 -1.89 -5.36 4.74
N ASN A 41 -0.66 -5.34 4.28
CA ASN A 41 0.18 -6.50 4.08
C ASN A 41 1.59 -6.26 4.65
N PRO A 42 1.75 -6.27 5.98
CA PRO A 42 3.06 -6.07 6.59
C PRO A 42 4.06 -7.15 6.13
N PRO A 43 5.35 -6.84 6.12
CA PRO A 43 6.37 -7.83 5.82
C PRO A 43 6.36 -8.96 6.83
N VAL A 44 6.40 -10.20 6.35
CA VAL A 44 6.50 -11.43 7.15
C VAL A 44 7.51 -12.36 6.52
N ASP A 45 8.16 -13.16 7.33
CA ASP A 45 9.11 -14.18 6.88
C ASP A 45 8.65 -15.57 7.36
N PRO A 46 8.48 -16.57 6.49
CA PRO A 46 8.54 -16.48 5.02
C PRO A 46 7.37 -15.68 4.41
N PRO A 47 7.55 -15.09 3.21
CA PRO A 47 6.52 -14.32 2.55
C PRO A 47 5.28 -15.17 2.25
N LYS A 48 4.10 -14.68 2.67
CA LYS A 48 2.81 -15.37 2.44
C LYS A 48 2.09 -14.91 1.16
N ARG A 49 2.57 -13.84 0.53
CA ARG A 49 1.92 -13.17 -0.60
C ARG A 49 2.93 -12.71 -1.61
N SER A 50 2.43 -12.28 -2.76
CA SER A 50 3.25 -11.68 -3.80
C SER A 50 2.58 -10.43 -4.39
N PHE A 51 3.34 -9.67 -5.15
CA PHE A 51 2.89 -8.42 -5.76
C PHE A 51 3.61 -8.15 -7.07
N TRP A 52 2.98 -7.32 -7.89
CA TRP A 52 3.54 -6.72 -9.10
C TRP A 52 3.60 -5.22 -8.90
N VAL A 53 4.69 -4.58 -9.28
CA VAL A 53 4.82 -3.13 -9.17
C VAL A 53 5.59 -2.58 -10.36
N GLY A 54 5.04 -1.53 -10.95
CA GLY A 54 5.64 -0.90 -12.13
C GLY A 54 5.03 0.47 -12.44
N LYS A 55 5.56 1.10 -13.49
CA LYS A 55 4.96 2.30 -14.06
C LYS A 55 3.63 1.93 -14.71
N GLY A 56 2.58 2.65 -14.39
CA GLY A 56 1.30 2.52 -15.06
C GLY A 56 1.39 2.97 -16.52
N ASN A 57 0.56 2.39 -17.37
CA ASN A 57 0.50 2.71 -18.79
C ASN A 57 -0.96 2.69 -19.26
N ALA A 58 -1.51 3.87 -19.57
CA ALA A 58 -2.88 4.02 -20.03
C ALA A 58 -3.16 3.35 -21.40
N ALA A 59 -2.11 3.05 -22.17
CA ALA A 59 -2.24 2.38 -23.47
C ALA A 59 -2.26 0.85 -23.36
N LEU A 60 -2.08 0.28 -22.17
CA LEU A 60 -2.12 -1.16 -21.94
C LEU A 60 -3.37 -1.56 -21.18
N GLU A 61 -3.98 -2.65 -21.57
CA GLU A 61 -4.97 -3.33 -20.76
C GLU A 61 -4.35 -3.85 -19.47
N PRO A 62 -5.13 -3.93 -18.37
CA PRO A 62 -4.63 -4.33 -17.05
C PRO A 62 -3.89 -5.67 -17.02
N ASP A 63 -4.40 -6.67 -17.73
CA ASP A 63 -3.78 -8.00 -17.79
C ASP A 63 -2.47 -7.97 -18.59
N ALA A 64 -2.44 -7.26 -19.72
CA ALA A 64 -1.23 -7.05 -20.51
C ALA A 64 -0.16 -6.27 -19.72
N TRP A 65 -0.55 -5.28 -18.92
CA TRP A 65 0.38 -4.61 -18.01
C TRP A 65 0.98 -5.61 -17.01
N LYS A 66 0.16 -6.45 -16.39
CA LYS A 66 0.59 -7.44 -15.41
C LYS A 66 1.56 -8.46 -16.00
N GLU A 67 1.31 -8.96 -17.21
CA GLU A 67 2.18 -9.92 -17.90
C GLU A 67 3.57 -9.35 -18.17
N ASN A 68 3.68 -8.05 -18.38
CA ASN A 68 4.95 -7.35 -18.59
C ASN A 68 5.72 -7.03 -17.29
N ILE A 69 5.16 -7.33 -16.13
CA ILE A 69 5.78 -7.05 -14.83
C ILE A 69 6.08 -8.35 -14.09
N LYS A 70 7.30 -8.49 -13.62
CA LYS A 70 7.70 -9.67 -12.84
C LYS A 70 7.01 -9.70 -11.48
N GLU A 71 6.39 -10.81 -11.15
CA GLU A 71 5.89 -11.09 -9.80
C GLU A 71 7.04 -11.16 -8.79
N LYS A 72 6.82 -10.58 -7.61
CA LYS A 72 7.76 -10.55 -6.49
C LYS A 72 7.10 -11.11 -5.24
N PRO A 73 7.78 -11.98 -4.47
CA PRO A 73 7.27 -12.41 -3.18
C PRO A 73 7.32 -11.27 -2.15
N GLY A 74 6.42 -11.30 -1.18
CA GLY A 74 6.39 -10.34 -0.07
C GLY A 74 5.33 -9.26 -0.20
N THR A 75 5.69 -8.07 0.24
CA THR A 75 4.80 -6.91 0.31
C THR A 75 5.26 -5.76 -0.58
N TRP A 76 4.31 -5.06 -1.18
CA TRP A 76 4.54 -3.83 -1.92
C TRP A 76 4.98 -2.65 -1.04
N TRP A 77 4.86 -2.75 0.29
CA TRP A 77 5.24 -1.70 1.24
C TRP A 77 6.72 -1.31 1.12
N GLN A 78 7.60 -2.25 0.82
CA GLN A 78 9.01 -1.96 0.60
C GLN A 78 9.22 -1.00 -0.59
N ASP A 79 8.51 -1.24 -1.68
CA ASP A 79 8.56 -0.36 -2.85
C ASP A 79 7.97 1.03 -2.54
N TRP A 80 6.85 1.07 -1.83
CA TRP A 80 6.20 2.30 -1.40
C TRP A 80 7.08 3.11 -0.45
N THR A 81 7.70 2.48 0.53
CA THR A 81 8.63 3.13 1.46
C THR A 81 9.83 3.73 0.72
N ASN A 82 10.41 3.00 -0.23
CA ASN A 82 11.49 3.49 -1.07
C ASN A 82 11.06 4.68 -1.96
N TRP A 83 9.83 4.68 -2.42
CA TRP A 83 9.25 5.77 -3.19
C TRP A 83 9.01 7.01 -2.32
N LEU A 84 8.50 6.85 -1.12
CA LEU A 84 8.27 7.92 -0.14
C LEU A 84 9.58 8.54 0.32
N SER A 85 10.57 7.74 0.72
CA SER A 85 11.83 8.23 1.28
C SER A 85 12.56 9.23 0.37
N LYS A 86 12.37 9.09 -0.95
CA LYS A 86 12.91 10.04 -1.95
C LYS A 86 12.14 11.37 -2.03
N ARG A 87 11.00 11.49 -1.34
CA ARG A 87 10.06 12.64 -1.45
C ARG A 87 9.73 13.30 -0.12
N CYS A 88 9.93 12.59 0.99
CA CYS A 88 9.57 13.08 2.32
C CYS A 88 10.63 13.96 3.00
N GLY A 89 11.79 14.15 2.36
CA GLY A 89 12.90 14.90 2.95
C GLY A 89 13.69 14.09 3.98
N LYS A 90 14.34 14.79 4.89
CA LYS A 90 15.19 14.16 5.91
C LYS A 90 14.37 13.51 7.01
N MET A 91 14.92 12.44 7.58
CA MET A 91 14.35 11.85 8.80
C MET A 91 14.40 12.86 9.94
N VAL A 92 13.30 12.97 10.66
CA VAL A 92 13.15 13.81 11.85
C VAL A 92 12.78 12.94 13.05
N PRO A 93 13.14 13.35 14.28
CA PRO A 93 12.67 12.66 15.48
C PRO A 93 11.16 12.61 15.52
N PRO A 94 10.55 11.54 16.06
CA PRO A 94 9.11 11.49 16.24
C PRO A 94 8.64 12.60 17.18
N PRO A 95 7.42 13.15 17.00
CA PRO A 95 6.86 14.10 17.94
C PRO A 95 6.71 13.47 19.33
N LYS A 96 6.80 14.30 20.38
CA LYS A 96 6.51 13.85 21.73
C LYS A 96 5.04 13.42 21.84
N MET A 97 4.80 12.43 22.69
CA MET A 97 3.44 11.97 23.00
C MET A 97 2.69 13.09 23.74
N GLY A 98 1.49 13.41 23.25
CA GLY A 98 0.64 14.44 23.85
C GLY A 98 1.20 15.87 23.72
N SER A 99 0.60 16.78 24.45
CA SER A 99 1.00 18.20 24.56
C SER A 99 0.69 18.72 25.96
N SER A 100 1.14 19.95 26.28
CA SER A 100 0.80 20.58 27.57
C SER A 100 -0.72 20.77 27.75
N LYS A 101 -1.46 20.98 26.67
CA LYS A 101 -2.92 21.09 26.69
C LYS A 101 -3.63 19.73 26.71
N TYR A 102 -3.02 18.71 26.12
CA TYR A 102 -3.57 17.35 26.00
C TYR A 102 -2.48 16.33 26.37
N PRO A 103 -2.19 16.19 27.68
CA PRO A 103 -1.20 15.23 28.13
C PRO A 103 -1.71 13.79 27.90
N PRO A 104 -0.83 12.80 27.78
CA PRO A 104 -1.21 11.40 27.82
C PRO A 104 -1.95 11.07 29.11
N LEU A 105 -3.05 10.35 29.05
CA LEU A 105 -3.84 9.92 30.20
C LEU A 105 -3.38 8.58 30.76
N ALA A 106 -2.91 7.69 29.88
CA ALA A 106 -2.43 6.36 30.22
C ALA A 106 -1.52 5.84 29.09
N ASP A 107 -0.74 4.82 29.39
CA ASP A 107 -0.01 4.07 28.37
C ASP A 107 -0.97 3.30 27.46
N ALA A 108 -0.57 3.11 26.20
CA ALA A 108 -1.34 2.32 25.25
C ALA A 108 -1.36 0.83 25.70
N PRO A 109 -2.49 0.15 25.52
CA PRO A 109 -3.73 0.51 24.83
C PRO A 109 -4.75 1.30 25.68
N GLY A 110 -4.41 1.71 26.90
CA GLY A 110 -5.33 2.36 27.82
C GLY A 110 -6.31 1.36 28.45
N THR A 111 -7.36 1.88 29.10
CA THR A 111 -8.36 1.06 29.80
C THR A 111 -9.60 0.72 28.96
N TYR A 112 -9.81 1.41 27.84
CA TYR A 112 -10.99 1.21 26.99
C TYR A 112 -11.16 -0.25 26.53
N VAL A 113 -10.07 -0.94 26.25
CA VAL A 113 -10.09 -2.35 25.82
C VAL A 113 -10.54 -3.33 26.92
N MET A 114 -10.63 -2.86 28.16
CA MET A 114 -11.10 -3.66 29.32
C MET A 114 -12.59 -3.48 29.59
N GLU A 115 -13.25 -2.55 28.87
CA GLU A 115 -14.69 -2.34 28.97
C GLU A 115 -15.40 -3.41 28.15
N ALA A 116 -16.27 -4.21 28.76
CA ALA A 116 -17.03 -5.30 28.14
C ALA A 116 -18.41 -4.82 27.69
#